data_699cb80d96f4b5f15277bc16b4541ae0
#
_entry.id   699cb80d96f4b5f15277bc16b4541ae0
#
_cell.length_a   1.000
_cell.length_b   1.000
_cell.length_c   1.000
_cell.angle_alpha   90.00
_cell.angle_beta   90.00
_cell.angle_gamma   90.00
#
_symmetry.space_group_name_H-M   'P 1'
#
loop_
_entity.id
_entity.type
_entity.pdbx_description
1 polymer ?
#
loop_
_entity_poly.entity_id
_entity_poly.type
_entity_poly.pdbx_seq_one_letter_code
_entity_poly.pdbx_strand_id
1 'polypeptide(L)'
;MKDTKQHTKTSPRVFSNPAHLLILILVSIFSAEALVSLVLLIVPPSSIGVTMFLHAGLLTVVLFPMVYYLVYKPASFRIEQLRRSDEALLSSEERYRSIVETTDDSIYLVDRHYCYLYMNRKHMARMRFSEDEYAGRCFSEFHSDGETRDFIEKVDTVFEKNKPIQYGHQSERDNKYFLRTFSPVHGPDGKVVAVSVVSKKVSQI
;
A
#
# COMPACT_ATOMS: atom_id res chain seq x y z
N MET A 1 1.33 -22.84 23.14
CA MET A 1 1.35 -21.53 23.80
C MET A 1 2.81 -21.11 23.92
N LYS A 2 3.34 -20.37 22.97
CA LYS A 2 4.68 -19.75 23.00
C LYS A 2 4.51 -18.30 22.58
N ASP A 3 4.67 -17.42 23.55
CA ASP A 3 4.65 -15.97 23.36
C ASP A 3 5.80 -15.54 22.45
N THR A 4 5.48 -15.12 21.25
CA THR A 4 6.44 -14.42 20.39
C THR A 4 6.41 -12.93 20.75
N LYS A 5 7.28 -12.53 21.68
CA LYS A 5 7.57 -11.12 21.97
C LYS A 5 8.14 -10.48 20.69
N GLN A 6 7.30 -9.75 19.97
CA GLN A 6 7.76 -8.79 18.97
C GLN A 6 8.57 -7.69 19.67
N HIS A 7 9.88 -7.73 19.52
CA HIS A 7 10.76 -6.61 19.82
C HIS A 7 10.46 -5.49 18.81
N THR A 8 9.55 -4.59 19.15
CA THR A 8 9.44 -3.28 18.50
C THR A 8 10.72 -2.49 18.79
N LYS A 9 11.66 -2.56 17.87
CA LYS A 9 12.84 -1.69 17.84
C LYS A 9 12.34 -0.27 17.55
N THR A 10 12.09 0.48 18.62
CA THR A 10 11.79 1.92 18.54
C THR A 10 12.96 2.62 17.85
N SER A 11 12.73 3.05 16.60
CA SER A 11 13.68 3.94 15.92
C SER A 11 13.80 5.23 16.74
N PRO A 12 15.01 5.78 16.91
CA PRO A 12 15.19 7.02 17.66
C PRO A 12 14.41 8.15 16.98
N ARG A 13 13.46 8.72 17.70
CA ARG A 13 12.57 9.83 17.28
C ARG A 13 13.31 11.13 16.95
N VAL A 14 14.63 11.15 17.02
CA VAL A 14 15.48 12.35 16.84
C VAL A 14 15.37 12.96 15.43
N PHE A 15 14.95 12.18 14.42
CA PHE A 15 14.90 12.62 13.02
C PHE A 15 13.50 12.86 12.46
N SER A 16 12.48 12.99 13.31
CA SER A 16 11.10 13.21 12.85
C SER A 16 10.81 14.66 12.40
N ASN A 17 11.62 15.63 12.85
CA ASN A 17 11.43 17.04 12.52
C ASN A 17 12.58 17.57 11.65
N PRO A 18 12.32 18.02 10.40
CA PRO A 18 13.35 18.54 9.51
C PRO A 18 14.09 19.75 10.08
N ALA A 19 13.44 20.54 10.93
CA ALA A 19 14.08 21.68 11.62
C ALA A 19 15.18 21.23 12.59
N HIS A 20 14.97 20.14 13.34
CA HIS A 20 16.01 19.61 14.24
C HIS A 20 17.21 19.09 13.48
N LEU A 21 17.00 18.45 12.33
CA LEU A 21 18.07 17.98 11.46
C LEU A 21 18.90 19.17 10.93
N LEU A 22 18.24 20.24 10.52
CA LEU A 22 18.88 21.46 10.01
C LEU A 22 19.70 22.16 11.10
N ILE A 23 19.18 22.27 12.32
CA ILE A 23 19.90 22.81 13.47
C ILE A 23 21.13 21.95 13.80
N LEU A 24 21.00 20.63 13.83
CA LEU A 24 22.12 19.71 14.06
C LEU A 24 23.23 19.88 13.02
N ILE A 25 22.87 20.03 11.74
CA ILE A 25 23.84 20.27 10.65
C ILE A 25 24.54 21.61 10.86
N LEU A 26 23.79 22.68 11.14
CA LEU A 26 24.38 24.01 11.38
C LEU A 26 25.32 24.03 12.56
N VAL A 27 24.92 23.46 13.69
CA VAL A 27 25.75 23.39 14.90
C VAL A 27 27.02 22.60 14.65
N SER A 28 26.93 21.55 13.89
CA SER A 28 28.11 20.73 13.62
C SER A 28 29.05 21.33 12.60
N ILE A 29 28.55 22.07 11.59
CA ILE A 29 29.41 22.86 10.69
C ILE A 29 30.18 23.91 11.48
N PHE A 30 29.49 24.67 12.35
CA PHE A 30 30.12 25.69 13.19
C PHE A 30 31.15 25.09 14.14
N SER A 31 30.86 23.95 14.75
CA SER A 31 31.80 23.24 15.65
C SER A 31 33.03 22.75 14.90
N ALA A 32 32.87 22.25 13.68
CA ALA A 32 33.98 21.80 12.85
C ALA A 32 34.91 22.97 12.45
N GLU A 33 34.32 24.11 12.08
CA GLU A 33 35.07 25.31 11.71
C GLU A 33 35.83 25.91 12.92
N ALA A 34 35.22 25.93 14.09
CA ALA A 34 35.87 26.35 15.32
C ALA A 34 37.07 25.43 15.70
N LEU A 35 36.90 24.11 15.51
CA LEU A 35 37.97 23.14 15.79
C LEU A 35 39.16 23.31 14.81
N VAL A 36 38.86 23.50 13.53
CA VAL A 36 39.90 23.75 12.50
C VAL A 36 40.65 25.05 12.79
N SER A 37 39.95 26.10 13.12
CA SER A 37 40.56 27.41 13.52
C SER A 37 41.42 27.29 14.74
N LEU A 38 41.02 26.51 15.75
CA LEU A 38 41.81 26.25 16.98
C LEU A 38 43.15 25.49 16.63
N VAL A 39 43.07 24.48 15.77
CA VAL A 39 44.24 23.72 15.35
C VAL A 39 45.26 24.62 14.61
N LEU A 40 44.77 25.49 13.73
CA LEU A 40 45.65 26.44 12.98
C LEU A 40 46.26 27.53 13.88
N LEU A 41 45.62 27.84 15.00
CA LEU A 41 46.17 28.75 16.02
C LEU A 41 47.39 28.12 16.73
N ILE A 42 47.36 26.81 16.97
CA ILE A 42 48.43 26.06 17.65
C ILE A 42 49.60 25.78 16.73
N VAL A 43 49.31 25.51 15.44
CA VAL A 43 50.31 25.20 14.42
C VAL A 43 50.26 26.25 13.29
N PRO A 44 50.87 27.43 13.50
CA PRO A 44 50.81 28.49 12.48
C PRO A 44 51.56 28.09 11.24
N PRO A 45 50.94 28.10 10.05
CA PRO A 45 51.56 27.75 8.80
C PRO A 45 52.50 28.86 8.28
N SER A 46 53.52 28.50 7.55
CA SER A 46 54.58 29.40 7.07
C SER A 46 54.14 30.30 5.88
N SER A 47 52.98 30.05 5.26
CA SER A 47 52.43 30.88 4.15
C SER A 47 50.90 30.84 4.06
N ILE A 48 50.30 31.91 3.55
CA ILE A 48 48.85 32.04 3.36
C ILE A 48 48.29 30.90 2.48
N GLY A 49 48.99 30.47 1.42
CA GLY A 49 48.55 29.38 0.58
C GLY A 49 48.47 28.03 1.32
N VAL A 50 49.46 27.74 2.17
CA VAL A 50 49.45 26.52 2.99
C VAL A 50 48.33 26.55 4.02
N THR A 51 48.04 27.73 4.61
CA THR A 51 46.90 27.92 5.51
C THR A 51 45.56 27.53 4.84
N MET A 52 45.32 28.05 3.64
CA MET A 52 44.07 27.78 2.90
C MET A 52 43.93 26.31 2.55
N PHE A 53 44.99 25.63 2.12
CA PHE A 53 44.93 24.20 1.82
C PHE A 53 44.71 23.34 3.06
N LEU A 54 45.39 23.65 4.16
CA LEU A 54 45.22 22.94 5.43
C LEU A 54 43.82 23.15 5.99
N HIS A 55 43.27 24.37 5.92
CA HIS A 55 41.93 24.68 6.36
C HIS A 55 40.88 23.90 5.58
N ALA A 56 40.94 23.92 4.24
CA ALA A 56 40.03 23.19 3.37
C ALA A 56 40.13 21.67 3.57
N GLY A 57 41.36 21.13 3.67
CA GLY A 57 41.56 19.70 3.90
C GLY A 57 41.03 19.20 5.23
N LEU A 58 41.35 19.91 6.32
CA LEU A 58 40.89 19.57 7.66
C LEU A 58 39.34 19.67 7.79
N LEU A 59 38.79 20.72 7.20
CA LEU A 59 37.33 20.90 7.17
C LEU A 59 36.63 19.75 6.44
N THR A 60 37.20 19.32 5.29
CA THR A 60 36.65 18.19 4.52
C THR A 60 36.69 16.88 5.33
N VAL A 61 37.82 16.59 5.99
CA VAL A 61 38.00 15.38 6.79
C VAL A 61 36.98 15.31 7.97
N VAL A 62 36.62 16.45 8.54
CA VAL A 62 35.65 16.53 9.65
C VAL A 62 34.21 16.50 9.13
N LEU A 63 33.91 17.27 8.08
CA LEU A 63 32.54 17.38 7.56
C LEU A 63 32.08 16.12 6.82
N PHE A 64 32.97 15.45 6.08
CA PHE A 64 32.59 14.31 5.27
C PHE A 64 31.98 13.16 6.09
N PRO A 65 32.59 12.61 7.14
CA PRO A 65 31.98 11.56 7.96
C PRO A 65 30.71 12.04 8.63
N MET A 66 30.64 13.30 8.99
CA MET A 66 29.50 13.88 9.66
C MET A 66 28.27 13.95 8.73
N VAL A 67 28.42 14.44 7.51
CA VAL A 67 27.36 14.43 6.48
C VAL A 67 26.95 12.99 6.15
N TYR A 68 27.93 12.08 6.06
CA TYR A 68 27.66 10.67 5.83
C TYR A 68 26.76 10.08 6.93
N TYR A 69 27.07 10.26 8.20
CA TYR A 69 26.31 9.67 9.31
C TYR A 69 24.98 10.38 9.59
N LEU A 70 24.93 11.73 9.44
CA LEU A 70 23.75 12.53 9.75
C LEU A 70 22.73 12.56 8.60
N VAL A 71 23.17 12.52 7.35
CA VAL A 71 22.30 12.70 6.20
C VAL A 71 22.21 11.41 5.36
N TYR A 72 23.32 10.92 4.88
CA TYR A 72 23.34 9.81 3.91
C TYR A 72 22.83 8.50 4.53
N LYS A 73 23.34 8.09 5.68
CA LYS A 73 22.98 6.83 6.34
C LYS A 73 21.50 6.74 6.71
N PRO A 74 20.85 7.74 7.35
CA PRO A 74 19.43 7.69 7.64
C PRO A 74 18.56 7.81 6.39
N ALA A 75 18.99 8.55 5.37
CA ALA A 75 18.26 8.67 4.10
C ALA A 75 18.22 7.33 3.36
N SER A 76 19.37 6.67 3.21
CA SER A 76 19.45 5.36 2.57
C SER A 76 18.64 4.29 3.31
N PHE A 77 18.63 4.32 4.65
CA PHE A 77 17.82 3.41 5.43
C PHE A 77 16.31 3.61 5.20
N ARG A 78 15.84 4.86 5.11
CA ARG A 78 14.42 5.16 4.82
C ARG A 78 14.01 4.70 3.42
N ILE A 79 14.85 4.94 2.41
CA ILE A 79 14.61 4.49 1.04
C ILE A 79 14.48 2.96 1.01
N GLU A 80 15.38 2.25 1.69
CA GLU A 80 15.33 0.79 1.76
C GLU A 80 14.08 0.28 2.48
N GLN A 81 13.62 0.96 3.55
CA GLN A 81 12.37 0.61 4.22
C GLN A 81 11.14 0.80 3.33
N LEU A 82 11.07 1.93 2.61
CA LEU A 82 9.98 2.19 1.65
C LEU A 82 9.97 1.12 0.57
N ARG A 83 11.12 0.84 -0.04
CA ARG A 83 11.23 -0.19 -1.06
C ARG A 83 10.77 -1.56 -0.59
N ARG A 84 11.16 -1.98 0.61
CA ARG A 84 10.72 -3.26 1.21
C ARG A 84 9.20 -3.27 1.49
N SER A 85 8.65 -2.14 1.91
CA SER A 85 7.20 -2.02 2.13
C SER A 85 6.44 -2.14 0.82
N ASP A 86 6.91 -1.47 -0.24
CA ASP A 86 6.31 -1.54 -1.58
C ASP A 86 6.42 -2.95 -2.18
N GLU A 87 7.59 -3.60 -2.06
CA GLU A 87 7.80 -4.99 -2.50
C GLU A 87 6.87 -5.97 -1.76
N ALA A 88 6.71 -5.79 -0.43
CA ALA A 88 5.81 -6.61 0.37
C ALA A 88 4.34 -6.42 -0.02
N LEU A 89 3.93 -5.16 -0.32
CA LEU A 89 2.59 -4.84 -0.76
C LEU A 89 2.30 -5.48 -2.13
N LEU A 90 3.20 -5.31 -3.11
CA LEU A 90 3.08 -5.90 -4.43
C LEU A 90 3.00 -7.43 -4.36
N SER A 91 3.90 -8.06 -3.58
CA SER A 91 3.88 -9.52 -3.39
C SER A 91 2.59 -10.01 -2.73
N SER A 92 2.04 -9.25 -1.79
CA SER A 92 0.75 -9.54 -1.16
C SER A 92 -0.40 -9.41 -2.15
N GLU A 93 -0.43 -8.33 -2.94
CA GLU A 93 -1.44 -8.11 -3.97
C GLU A 93 -1.42 -9.21 -5.03
N GLU A 94 -0.24 -9.57 -5.54
CA GLU A 94 -0.08 -10.67 -6.51
C GLU A 94 -0.57 -12.01 -5.96
N ARG A 95 -0.30 -12.28 -4.69
CA ARG A 95 -0.76 -13.50 -4.01
C ARG A 95 -2.29 -13.53 -3.91
N TYR A 96 -2.91 -12.43 -3.48
CA TYR A 96 -4.38 -12.36 -3.42
C TYR A 96 -5.00 -12.46 -4.80
N ARG A 97 -4.46 -11.77 -5.79
CA ARG A 97 -4.90 -11.85 -7.18
C ARG A 97 -4.80 -13.28 -7.70
N SER A 98 -3.68 -13.97 -7.48
CA SER A 98 -3.50 -15.35 -7.90
C SER A 98 -4.56 -16.29 -7.32
N ILE A 99 -4.89 -16.15 -6.02
CA ILE A 99 -5.93 -16.97 -5.36
C ILE A 99 -7.29 -16.72 -6.00
N VAL A 100 -7.66 -15.47 -6.22
CA VAL A 100 -8.95 -15.09 -6.78
C VAL A 100 -9.07 -15.47 -8.25
N GLU A 101 -7.97 -15.39 -9.03
CA GLU A 101 -7.96 -15.73 -10.45
C GLU A 101 -7.91 -17.24 -10.73
N THR A 102 -7.45 -18.05 -9.79
CA THR A 102 -7.36 -19.52 -9.96
C THR A 102 -8.59 -20.28 -9.48
N THR A 103 -9.51 -19.61 -8.78
CA THR A 103 -10.74 -20.27 -8.32
C THR A 103 -11.69 -20.58 -9.47
N ASP A 104 -12.43 -21.70 -9.35
CA ASP A 104 -13.51 -22.04 -10.26
C ASP A 104 -14.82 -21.27 -10.01
N ASP A 105 -14.88 -20.53 -8.92
CA ASP A 105 -16.03 -19.69 -8.59
C ASP A 105 -15.95 -18.34 -9.31
N SER A 106 -17.09 -17.80 -9.72
CA SER A 106 -17.20 -16.44 -10.25
C SER A 106 -17.15 -15.44 -9.10
N ILE A 107 -16.16 -14.55 -9.09
CA ILE A 107 -15.98 -13.52 -8.05
C ILE A 107 -16.01 -12.15 -8.69
N TYR A 108 -16.81 -11.26 -8.13
CA TYR A 108 -16.86 -9.86 -8.54
C TYR A 108 -17.21 -8.93 -7.36
N LEU A 109 -16.84 -7.66 -7.49
CA LEU A 109 -17.16 -6.60 -6.54
C LEU A 109 -18.03 -5.55 -7.21
N VAL A 110 -18.99 -5.04 -6.47
CA VAL A 110 -19.84 -3.93 -6.88
C VAL A 110 -19.84 -2.83 -5.84
N ASP A 111 -19.97 -1.59 -6.31
CA ASP A 111 -20.12 -0.43 -5.45
C ASP A 111 -21.58 -0.22 -5.01
N ARG A 112 -21.85 0.89 -4.33
CA ARG A 112 -23.20 1.28 -3.87
C ARG A 112 -24.15 1.66 -5.02
N HIS A 113 -23.62 1.89 -6.22
CA HIS A 113 -24.38 2.17 -7.44
C HIS A 113 -24.57 0.91 -8.31
N TYR A 114 -24.22 -0.27 -7.75
CA TYR A 114 -24.31 -1.58 -8.41
C TYR A 114 -23.43 -1.71 -9.64
N CYS A 115 -22.38 -0.88 -9.74
CA CYS A 115 -21.42 -0.91 -10.83
C CYS A 115 -20.20 -1.76 -10.45
N TYR A 116 -19.64 -2.46 -11.43
CA TYR A 116 -18.53 -3.38 -11.22
C TYR A 116 -17.24 -2.65 -10.92
N LEU A 117 -16.61 -2.98 -9.79
CA LEU A 117 -15.28 -2.53 -9.40
C LEU A 117 -14.19 -3.54 -9.76
N TYR A 118 -14.53 -4.82 -9.74
CA TYR A 118 -13.62 -5.93 -10.04
C TYR A 118 -14.40 -7.15 -10.50
N MET A 119 -13.77 -7.93 -11.39
CA MET A 119 -14.21 -9.28 -11.75
C MET A 119 -13.00 -10.20 -11.89
N ASN A 120 -13.10 -11.45 -11.42
CA ASN A 120 -12.08 -12.44 -11.73
C ASN A 120 -12.26 -13.00 -13.16
N ARG A 121 -11.21 -13.62 -13.66
CA ARG A 121 -11.19 -14.22 -15.02
C ARG A 121 -12.35 -15.16 -15.26
N LYS A 122 -12.75 -15.94 -14.25
CA LYS A 122 -13.89 -16.87 -14.34
C LYS A 122 -15.20 -16.14 -14.61
N HIS A 123 -15.47 -15.03 -13.93
CA HIS A 123 -16.67 -14.23 -14.14
C HIS A 123 -16.63 -13.50 -15.47
N MET A 124 -15.48 -12.88 -15.83
CA MET A 124 -15.29 -12.23 -17.14
C MET A 124 -15.54 -13.20 -18.29
N ALA A 125 -14.97 -14.40 -18.24
CA ALA A 125 -15.20 -15.41 -19.26
C ALA A 125 -16.68 -15.82 -19.38
N ARG A 126 -17.39 -15.93 -18.25
CA ARG A 126 -18.82 -16.22 -18.22
C ARG A 126 -19.66 -15.09 -18.83
N MET A 127 -19.29 -13.83 -18.54
CA MET A 127 -19.97 -12.64 -19.06
C MET A 127 -19.55 -12.28 -20.48
N ARG A 128 -18.46 -12.88 -20.99
CA ARG A 128 -17.80 -12.58 -22.28
C ARG A 128 -17.26 -11.16 -22.34
N PHE A 129 -16.67 -10.69 -21.23
CA PHE A 129 -15.97 -9.40 -21.14
C PHE A 129 -14.47 -9.57 -21.34
N SER A 130 -13.83 -8.55 -21.91
CA SER A 130 -12.40 -8.30 -21.79
C SER A 130 -12.09 -7.49 -20.50
N GLU A 131 -10.80 -7.44 -20.11
CA GLU A 131 -10.39 -6.79 -18.86
C GLU A 131 -10.80 -5.31 -18.77
N ASP A 132 -10.88 -4.60 -19.90
CA ASP A 132 -11.16 -3.17 -19.96
C ASP A 132 -12.65 -2.83 -20.09
N GLU A 133 -13.54 -3.81 -20.29
CA GLU A 133 -14.93 -3.57 -20.67
C GLU A 133 -15.91 -3.47 -19.50
N TYR A 134 -15.56 -3.94 -18.31
CA TYR A 134 -16.51 -4.04 -17.20
C TYR A 134 -16.36 -2.94 -16.15
N ALA A 135 -15.17 -2.36 -16.00
CA ALA A 135 -14.90 -1.40 -14.94
C ALA A 135 -15.81 -0.17 -15.06
N GLY A 136 -16.54 0.11 -13.97
CA GLY A 136 -17.51 1.22 -13.93
C GLY A 136 -18.83 0.98 -14.67
N ARG A 137 -19.02 -0.17 -15.35
CA ARG A 137 -20.30 -0.55 -15.93
C ARG A 137 -21.22 -1.15 -14.87
N CYS A 138 -22.52 -0.92 -15.00
CA CYS A 138 -23.47 -1.32 -13.98
C CYS A 138 -24.15 -2.67 -14.28
N PHE A 139 -24.59 -3.39 -13.24
CA PHE A 139 -25.20 -4.69 -13.35
C PHE A 139 -26.41 -4.70 -14.29
N SER A 140 -27.22 -3.63 -14.27
CA SER A 140 -28.42 -3.47 -15.12
C SER A 140 -28.12 -3.43 -16.62
N GLU A 141 -26.91 -3.11 -17.03
CA GLU A 141 -26.56 -3.05 -18.45
C GLU A 141 -26.45 -4.43 -19.10
N PHE A 142 -26.32 -5.49 -18.32
CA PHE A 142 -26.00 -6.84 -18.77
C PHE A 142 -27.00 -7.91 -18.33
N HIS A 143 -28.00 -7.52 -17.53
CA HIS A 143 -28.97 -8.43 -16.93
C HIS A 143 -30.39 -7.93 -17.16
N SER A 144 -31.36 -8.83 -17.09
CA SER A 144 -32.78 -8.47 -17.19
C SER A 144 -33.23 -7.57 -16.03
N ASP A 145 -34.34 -6.87 -16.22
CA ASP A 145 -34.93 -6.06 -15.16
C ASP A 145 -35.30 -6.88 -13.91
N GLY A 146 -35.68 -8.15 -14.10
CA GLY A 146 -35.97 -9.08 -13.01
C GLY A 146 -34.75 -9.44 -12.20
N GLU A 147 -33.67 -9.90 -12.87
CA GLU A 147 -32.40 -10.20 -12.24
C GLU A 147 -31.78 -8.96 -11.56
N THR A 148 -31.93 -7.80 -12.20
CA THR A 148 -31.41 -6.53 -11.67
C THR A 148 -32.10 -6.12 -10.38
N ARG A 149 -33.43 -6.20 -10.31
CA ARG A 149 -34.18 -5.87 -9.09
C ARG A 149 -33.84 -6.79 -7.92
N ASP A 150 -33.76 -8.11 -8.17
CA ASP A 150 -33.35 -9.07 -7.14
C ASP A 150 -31.91 -8.80 -6.67
N PHE A 151 -31.01 -8.50 -7.58
CA PHE A 151 -29.63 -8.18 -7.26
C PHE A 151 -29.50 -6.93 -6.39
N ILE A 152 -30.19 -5.84 -6.75
CA ILE A 152 -30.21 -4.57 -6.01
C ILE A 152 -30.70 -4.83 -4.58
N GLU A 153 -31.81 -5.53 -4.39
CA GLU A 153 -32.35 -5.86 -3.06
C GLU A 153 -31.33 -6.58 -2.18
N LYS A 154 -30.57 -7.51 -2.74
CA LYS A 154 -29.53 -8.28 -2.01
C LYS A 154 -28.33 -7.40 -1.66
N VAL A 155 -27.86 -6.56 -2.60
CA VAL A 155 -26.76 -5.62 -2.36
C VAL A 155 -27.14 -4.61 -1.26
N ASP A 156 -28.33 -4.01 -1.36
CA ASP A 156 -28.83 -3.06 -0.35
C ASP A 156 -28.95 -3.71 1.03
N THR A 157 -29.47 -4.93 1.10
CA THR A 157 -29.51 -5.71 2.35
C THR A 157 -28.13 -5.85 2.99
N VAL A 158 -27.07 -6.06 2.21
CA VAL A 158 -25.71 -6.17 2.74
C VAL A 158 -25.18 -4.81 3.20
N PHE A 159 -25.44 -3.74 2.46
CA PHE A 159 -25.06 -2.39 2.86
C PHE A 159 -25.74 -1.95 4.17
N GLU A 160 -27.03 -2.27 4.33
CA GLU A 160 -27.82 -1.89 5.50
C GLU A 160 -27.50 -2.74 6.74
N LYS A 161 -27.45 -4.08 6.58
CA LYS A 161 -27.28 -5.01 7.70
C LYS A 161 -25.83 -5.24 8.07
N ASN A 162 -24.88 -4.86 7.19
CA ASN A 162 -23.45 -5.12 7.37
C ASN A 162 -23.14 -6.59 7.71
N LYS A 163 -23.84 -7.51 7.06
CA LYS A 163 -23.68 -8.96 7.26
C LYS A 163 -23.74 -9.68 5.91
N PRO A 164 -23.01 -10.79 5.77
CA PRO A 164 -23.10 -11.60 4.57
C PRO A 164 -24.49 -12.26 4.47
N ILE A 165 -24.98 -12.39 3.25
CA ILE A 165 -26.18 -13.14 2.90
C ILE A 165 -25.88 -14.16 1.82
N GLN A 166 -26.63 -15.24 1.80
CA GLN A 166 -26.47 -16.32 0.82
C GLN A 166 -27.83 -16.78 0.32
N TYR A 167 -27.93 -17.00 -0.99
CA TYR A 167 -29.14 -17.55 -1.60
C TYR A 167 -28.86 -18.31 -2.91
N GLY A 168 -29.80 -19.20 -3.28
CA GLY A 168 -29.80 -19.89 -4.55
C GLY A 168 -30.32 -18.98 -5.68
N HIS A 169 -29.66 -18.99 -6.81
CA HIS A 169 -30.03 -18.24 -8.00
C HIS A 169 -29.94 -19.11 -9.25
N GLN A 170 -31.01 -19.13 -10.04
CA GLN A 170 -30.99 -19.73 -11.38
C GLN A 170 -30.74 -18.64 -12.41
N SER A 171 -29.65 -18.74 -13.13
CA SER A 171 -29.25 -17.75 -14.13
C SER A 171 -30.09 -17.87 -15.38
N GLU A 172 -30.72 -16.79 -15.84
CA GLU A 172 -31.45 -16.72 -17.09
C GLU A 172 -30.56 -16.94 -18.31
N ARG A 173 -29.25 -16.59 -18.21
CA ARG A 173 -28.29 -16.67 -19.33
C ARG A 173 -27.97 -18.11 -19.77
N ASP A 174 -27.78 -19.02 -18.81
CA ASP A 174 -27.29 -20.39 -19.06
C ASP A 174 -28.11 -21.47 -18.35
N ASN A 175 -29.19 -21.08 -17.73
CA ASN A 175 -30.14 -21.92 -16.97
C ASN A 175 -29.46 -22.77 -15.88
N LYS A 176 -28.29 -22.32 -15.36
CA LYS A 176 -27.54 -23.03 -14.32
C LYS A 176 -27.87 -22.50 -12.95
N TYR A 177 -27.80 -23.39 -11.97
CA TYR A 177 -27.99 -23.02 -10.56
C TYR A 177 -26.68 -22.60 -9.93
N PHE A 178 -26.75 -21.50 -9.19
CA PHE A 178 -25.63 -20.94 -8.45
C PHE A 178 -26.03 -20.66 -7.01
N LEU A 179 -25.11 -20.93 -6.11
CA LEU A 179 -25.16 -20.43 -4.74
C LEU A 179 -24.37 -19.13 -4.71
N ARG A 180 -25.05 -18.00 -4.50
CA ARG A 180 -24.43 -16.68 -4.44
C ARG A 180 -24.28 -16.25 -2.98
N THR A 181 -23.06 -15.85 -2.60
CA THR A 181 -22.75 -15.26 -1.29
C THR A 181 -22.37 -13.80 -1.50
N PHE A 182 -23.11 -12.90 -0.87
CA PHE A 182 -22.87 -11.46 -0.87
C PHE A 182 -22.24 -11.09 0.47
N SER A 183 -21.07 -10.47 0.46
CA SER A 183 -20.34 -10.12 1.66
C SER A 183 -19.93 -8.66 1.67
N PRO A 184 -20.05 -7.94 2.81
CA PRO A 184 -19.63 -6.56 2.91
C PRO A 184 -18.11 -6.44 2.83
N VAL A 185 -17.62 -5.48 2.04
CA VAL A 185 -16.22 -5.06 2.00
C VAL A 185 -16.10 -3.72 2.71
N HIS A 186 -15.22 -3.66 3.71
CA HIS A 186 -15.06 -2.48 4.56
C HIS A 186 -13.89 -1.62 4.10
N GLY A 187 -14.09 -0.31 4.10
CA GLY A 187 -13.03 0.67 3.96
C GLY A 187 -12.21 0.86 5.24
N PRO A 188 -11.17 1.70 5.20
CA PRO A 188 -10.33 2.00 6.37
C PRO A 188 -11.08 2.61 7.55
N ASP A 189 -12.21 3.26 7.30
CA ASP A 189 -13.11 3.86 8.30
C ASP A 189 -14.11 2.86 8.90
N GLY A 190 -14.05 1.59 8.52
CA GLY A 190 -14.94 0.52 8.96
C GLY A 190 -16.33 0.53 8.31
N LYS A 191 -16.61 1.45 7.39
CA LYS A 191 -17.88 1.47 6.64
C LYS A 191 -17.83 0.51 5.46
N VAL A 192 -19.00 -0.01 5.09
CA VAL A 192 -19.13 -0.82 3.88
C VAL A 192 -18.96 0.08 2.65
N VAL A 193 -17.96 -0.19 1.85
CA VAL A 193 -17.63 0.56 0.62
C VAL A 193 -18.01 -0.19 -0.65
N ALA A 194 -18.09 -1.52 -0.58
CA ALA A 194 -18.45 -2.39 -1.69
C ALA A 194 -19.07 -3.69 -1.17
N VAL A 195 -19.66 -4.46 -2.09
CA VAL A 195 -20.14 -5.82 -1.83
C VAL A 195 -19.37 -6.78 -2.73
N SER A 196 -18.75 -7.79 -2.11
CA SER A 196 -18.14 -8.92 -2.81
C SER A 196 -19.19 -9.98 -3.05
N VAL A 197 -19.29 -10.45 -4.29
CA VAL A 197 -20.20 -11.53 -4.69
C VAL A 197 -19.40 -12.73 -5.17
N VAL A 198 -19.56 -13.85 -4.46
CA VAL A 198 -19.01 -15.14 -4.86
C VAL A 198 -20.16 -16.00 -5.37
N SER A 199 -20.08 -16.45 -6.62
CA SER A 199 -21.10 -17.23 -7.28
C SER A 199 -20.55 -18.62 -7.62
N LYS A 200 -20.93 -19.61 -6.82
CA LYS A 200 -20.52 -21.01 -6.95
C LYS A 200 -21.56 -21.79 -7.73
N LYS A 201 -21.12 -22.49 -8.79
CA LYS A 201 -22.02 -23.38 -9.53
C LYS A 201 -22.39 -24.58 -8.66
N VAL A 202 -23.69 -24.86 -8.56
CA VAL A 202 -24.22 -26.04 -7.84
C VAL A 202 -24.75 -27.02 -8.88
N SER A 203 -24.31 -28.28 -8.79
CA SER A 203 -24.94 -29.36 -9.56
C SER A 203 -26.30 -29.64 -8.94
N GLN A 204 -27.38 -29.68 -9.73
CA GLN A 204 -28.64 -30.25 -9.26
C GLN A 204 -28.40 -31.73 -8.93
N ILE A 205 -28.75 -32.10 -7.72
CA ILE A 205 -28.86 -33.50 -7.32
C ILE A 205 -30.19 -34.03 -7.83
#